data_23f4744bb5c00b699c6365f220c2430d
#
_entry.id   23f4744bb5c00b699c6365f220c2430d
#
_cell.length_a   1.000
_cell.length_b   1.000
_cell.length_c   1.000
_cell.angle_alpha   90.00
_cell.angle_beta   90.00
_cell.angle_gamma   90.00
#
_symmetry.space_group_name_H-M   'P 1'
#
loop_
_entity.id
_entity.type
_entity.pdbx_description
1 polymer ?
#
loop_
_entity_poly.entity_id
_entity_poly.type
_entity_poly.pdbx_seq_one_letter_code
_entity_poly.pdbx_strand_id
1 'polypeptide(L)'
;MIENIIIKPSVQKRFDSFIAHGRVLFFSAPCGFGKTVLADALLRGRNVLRQSAADPDCAIPPSAQDWDILLIDDLQLMQEEAGQQALCELIRSSPERHFVLLSRGVPPGCLTAFQYTGLMTVLEADDLLFDADDVRRLLRLYGVEAADSEIDGILKESVGYPLGVAITARCMSPGKPRTPELVARVFREVFLYFETAIYRRFDLPVRRFLLELAPFESFDLEMARMVSGDPRAGERLDWLLRYTTMLRYDDCQCFHFWSGFRAFLRWEMDREYTEEK
;
A
#
# COMPACT_ATOMS: atom_id res chain seq x y z
N MET A 1 3.34 15.53 14.51
CA MET A 1 3.75 15.79 13.09
C MET A 1 4.80 14.76 12.73
N ILE A 2 4.67 14.07 11.59
CA ILE A 2 5.71 13.16 11.10
C ILE A 2 6.72 14.04 10.35
N GLU A 3 7.81 14.43 11.02
CA GLU A 3 8.83 15.32 10.45
C GLU A 3 9.82 14.56 9.53
N ASN A 4 9.92 13.23 9.70
CA ASN A 4 10.92 12.40 9.01
C ASN A 4 10.29 11.67 7.83
N ILE A 5 10.07 12.38 6.72
CA ILE A 5 9.48 11.82 5.49
C ILE A 5 10.51 11.85 4.37
N ILE A 6 10.66 10.74 3.67
CA ILE A 6 11.45 10.64 2.45
C ILE A 6 10.52 10.70 1.24
N ILE A 7 10.73 11.69 0.38
CA ILE A 7 10.15 11.74 -0.95
C ILE A 7 11.23 11.33 -1.94
N LYS A 8 10.97 10.28 -2.72
CA LYS A 8 11.89 9.82 -3.77
C LYS A 8 11.89 10.83 -4.92
N PRO A 9 13.04 11.12 -5.54
CA PRO A 9 13.12 12.06 -6.67
C PRO A 9 12.22 11.64 -7.85
N SER A 10 12.10 10.34 -8.09
CA SER A 10 11.20 9.79 -9.12
C SER A 10 9.72 10.10 -8.84
N VAL A 11 9.30 9.95 -7.59
CA VAL A 11 7.93 10.26 -7.15
C VAL A 11 7.67 11.76 -7.22
N GLN A 12 8.62 12.59 -6.77
CA GLN A 12 8.50 14.05 -6.88
C GLN A 12 8.33 14.49 -8.34
N LYS A 13 9.14 13.96 -9.25
CA LYS A 13 9.05 14.26 -10.68
C LYS A 13 7.69 13.88 -11.28
N ARG A 14 7.14 12.72 -10.88
CA ARG A 14 5.81 12.29 -11.34
C ARG A 14 4.70 13.15 -10.76
N PHE A 15 4.84 13.59 -9.51
CA PHE A 15 3.93 14.55 -8.88
C PHE A 15 3.96 15.91 -9.59
N ASP A 16 5.15 16.43 -9.91
CA ASP A 16 5.29 17.71 -10.62
C ASP A 16 4.66 17.64 -12.03
N SER A 17 4.86 16.53 -12.72
CA SER A 17 4.22 16.26 -14.02
C SER A 17 2.69 16.17 -13.90
N PHE A 18 2.18 15.52 -12.84
CA PHE A 18 0.75 15.45 -12.55
C PHE A 18 0.16 16.86 -12.35
N ILE A 19 0.81 17.70 -11.55
CA ILE A 19 0.33 19.08 -11.31
C ILE A 19 0.35 19.91 -12.60
N ALA A 20 1.34 19.70 -13.47
CA ALA A 20 1.48 20.48 -14.70
C ALA A 20 0.51 20.05 -15.81
N HIS A 21 0.25 18.77 -15.96
CA HIS A 21 -0.40 18.20 -17.17
C HIS A 21 -1.46 17.13 -16.85
N GLY A 22 -1.45 16.56 -15.65
CA GLY A 22 -2.36 15.50 -15.25
C GLY A 22 -3.62 16.02 -14.58
N ARG A 23 -4.52 15.08 -14.30
CA ARG A 23 -5.79 15.34 -13.58
C ARG A 23 -5.93 14.47 -12.36
N VAL A 24 -5.43 13.24 -12.44
CA VAL A 24 -5.55 12.24 -11.38
C VAL A 24 -4.16 11.71 -11.05
N LEU A 25 -3.80 11.74 -9.77
CA LEU A 25 -2.69 10.99 -9.20
C LEU A 25 -3.26 9.87 -8.35
N PHE A 26 -3.04 8.63 -8.79
CA PHE A 26 -3.55 7.44 -8.13
C PHE A 26 -2.42 6.67 -7.45
N PHE A 27 -2.55 6.41 -6.15
CA PHE A 27 -1.64 5.55 -5.41
C PHE A 27 -2.25 4.15 -5.27
N SER A 28 -1.60 3.16 -5.86
CA SER A 28 -1.97 1.75 -5.79
C SER A 28 -0.89 0.96 -5.05
N ALA A 29 -1.01 0.87 -3.73
CA ALA A 29 -0.02 0.15 -2.94
C ALA A 29 -0.62 -0.42 -1.65
N PRO A 30 -0.06 -1.52 -1.11
CA PRO A 30 -0.52 -2.11 0.13
C PRO A 30 -0.48 -1.15 1.31
N CYS A 31 -1.05 -1.60 2.43
CA CYS A 31 -0.95 -0.92 3.71
C CYS A 31 0.53 -0.81 4.15
N GLY A 32 0.90 0.32 4.79
CA GLY A 32 2.27 0.54 5.27
C GLY A 32 3.27 1.05 4.22
N PHE A 33 2.84 1.28 2.97
CA PHE A 33 3.68 1.92 1.94
C PHE A 33 3.74 3.46 2.06
N GLY A 34 3.14 4.03 3.10
CA GLY A 34 3.25 5.46 3.39
C GLY A 34 2.42 6.37 2.49
N LYS A 35 1.43 5.85 1.74
CA LYS A 35 0.61 6.64 0.79
C LYS A 35 0.08 7.95 1.36
N THR A 36 -0.63 7.88 2.49
CA THR A 36 -1.23 9.06 3.15
C THR A 36 -0.16 10.06 3.59
N VAL A 37 0.92 9.56 4.21
CA VAL A 37 2.04 10.40 4.67
C VAL A 37 2.74 11.09 3.51
N LEU A 38 2.96 10.36 2.41
CA LEU A 38 3.58 10.87 1.20
C LEU A 38 2.69 11.90 0.48
N ALA A 39 1.39 11.60 0.35
CA ALA A 39 0.43 12.54 -0.21
C ALA A 39 0.36 13.84 0.61
N ASP A 40 0.35 13.74 1.94
CA ASP A 40 0.38 14.90 2.83
C ASP A 40 1.63 15.76 2.65
N ALA A 41 2.78 15.12 2.46
CA ALA A 41 4.04 15.82 2.23
C ALA A 41 4.06 16.53 0.86
N LEU A 42 3.61 15.85 -0.20
CA LEU A 42 3.55 16.39 -1.56
C LEU A 42 2.54 17.53 -1.70
N LEU A 43 1.45 17.48 -0.93
CA LEU A 43 0.35 18.47 -0.97
C LEU A 43 0.53 19.63 0.02
N ARG A 44 1.65 19.69 0.73
CA ARG A 44 1.89 20.74 1.73
C ARG A 44 1.81 22.15 1.11
N GLY A 45 1.02 23.03 1.75
CA GLY A 45 0.84 24.41 1.30
C GLY A 45 -0.16 24.61 0.16
N ARG A 46 -0.89 23.55 -0.25
CA ARG A 46 -1.94 23.62 -1.28
C ARG A 46 -3.33 23.64 -0.64
N ASN A 47 -4.31 24.16 -1.36
CA ASN A 47 -5.72 24.15 -0.95
C ASN A 47 -6.33 22.77 -1.25
N VAL A 48 -6.41 21.90 -0.23
CA VAL A 48 -6.78 20.49 -0.37
C VAL A 48 -8.04 20.18 0.44
N LEU A 49 -9.08 19.75 -0.24
CA LEU A 49 -10.22 19.09 0.40
C LEU A 49 -9.87 17.61 0.63
N ARG A 50 -9.99 17.14 1.88
CA ARG A 50 -9.65 15.78 2.29
C ARG A 50 -10.90 15.01 2.64
N GLN A 51 -11.01 13.79 2.12
CA GLN A 51 -12.06 12.84 2.42
C GLN A 51 -11.47 11.44 2.59
N SER A 52 -12.22 10.57 3.26
CA SER A 52 -11.90 9.14 3.34
C SER A 52 -13.14 8.33 2.97
N ALA A 53 -12.98 7.39 2.05
CA ALA A 53 -14.05 6.45 1.71
C ALA A 53 -14.35 5.45 2.86
N ALA A 54 -13.56 5.47 3.94
CA ALA A 54 -13.87 4.75 5.17
C ALA A 54 -14.92 5.47 6.03
N ASP A 55 -15.20 6.74 5.77
CA ASP A 55 -16.24 7.51 6.44
C ASP A 55 -17.60 7.16 5.82
N PRO A 56 -18.58 6.68 6.58
CA PRO A 56 -19.92 6.40 6.08
C PRO A 56 -20.61 7.61 5.44
N ASP A 57 -20.26 8.82 5.88
CA ASP A 57 -20.81 10.09 5.37
C ASP A 57 -20.00 10.65 4.20
N CYS A 58 -19.04 9.88 3.67
CA CYS A 58 -18.22 10.30 2.53
C CYS A 58 -19.10 10.43 1.27
N ALA A 59 -19.38 11.66 0.89
CA ALA A 59 -20.08 11.99 -0.34
C ALA A 59 -19.15 12.73 -1.30
N ILE A 60 -19.30 12.49 -2.60
CA ILE A 60 -18.58 13.25 -3.61
C ILE A 60 -18.94 14.74 -3.47
N PRO A 61 -17.96 15.65 -3.25
CA PRO A 61 -18.26 17.03 -2.96
C PRO A 61 -18.87 17.74 -4.19
N PRO A 62 -19.81 18.68 -3.99
CA PRO A 62 -20.30 19.49 -5.08
C PRO A 62 -19.18 20.36 -5.68
N SER A 63 -19.26 20.59 -6.99
CA SER A 63 -18.26 21.38 -7.70
C SER A 63 -18.20 22.85 -7.27
N ALA A 64 -19.16 23.34 -6.51
CA ALA A 64 -19.23 24.72 -6.04
C ALA A 64 -18.34 25.01 -4.80
N GLN A 65 -17.75 24.01 -4.14
CA GLN A 65 -16.85 24.22 -3.02
C GLN A 65 -15.49 24.76 -3.48
N ASP A 66 -14.87 25.59 -2.62
CA ASP A 66 -13.55 26.18 -2.88
C ASP A 66 -12.43 25.21 -2.45
N TRP A 67 -11.84 24.52 -3.43
CA TRP A 67 -10.67 23.64 -3.30
C TRP A 67 -9.99 23.48 -4.67
N ASP A 68 -8.67 23.31 -4.67
CA ASP A 68 -7.88 23.08 -5.87
C ASP A 68 -7.64 21.58 -6.10
N ILE A 69 -7.48 20.84 -5.00
CA ILE A 69 -7.16 19.41 -5.01
C ILE A 69 -8.15 18.68 -4.11
N LEU A 70 -8.77 17.61 -4.63
CA LEU A 70 -9.52 16.65 -3.83
C LEU A 70 -8.63 15.43 -3.54
N LEU A 71 -8.37 15.16 -2.26
CA LEU A 71 -7.74 13.93 -1.81
C LEU A 71 -8.81 12.99 -1.24
N ILE A 72 -8.90 11.78 -1.79
CA ILE A 72 -9.73 10.71 -1.23
C ILE A 72 -8.83 9.56 -0.78
N ASP A 73 -8.82 9.27 0.53
CA ASP A 73 -8.12 8.12 1.10
C ASP A 73 -9.04 6.89 1.18
N ASP A 74 -8.42 5.71 1.26
CA ASP A 74 -9.08 4.40 1.33
C ASP A 74 -10.11 4.16 0.19
N LEU A 75 -9.83 4.64 -1.03
CA LEU A 75 -10.75 4.59 -2.18
C LEU A 75 -11.26 3.17 -2.49
N GLN A 76 -10.52 2.11 -2.15
CA GLN A 76 -10.95 0.72 -2.31
C GLN A 76 -12.24 0.39 -1.53
N LEU A 77 -12.65 1.23 -0.58
CA LEU A 77 -13.90 1.06 0.17
C LEU A 77 -15.11 1.67 -0.56
N MET A 78 -14.88 2.49 -1.59
CA MET A 78 -15.94 2.99 -2.49
C MET A 78 -16.30 1.90 -3.51
N GLN A 79 -17.05 0.89 -3.06
CA GLN A 79 -17.42 -0.27 -3.88
C GLN A 79 -18.68 -0.05 -4.71
N GLU A 80 -19.52 0.90 -4.33
CA GLU A 80 -20.75 1.22 -5.05
C GLU A 80 -20.44 1.89 -6.40
N GLU A 81 -20.99 1.33 -7.46
CA GLU A 81 -20.81 1.85 -8.83
C GLU A 81 -21.27 3.31 -8.96
N ALA A 82 -22.35 3.68 -8.28
CA ALA A 82 -22.87 5.05 -8.26
C ALA A 82 -21.83 6.06 -7.73
N GLY A 83 -21.14 5.72 -6.62
CA GLY A 83 -20.08 6.56 -6.06
C GLY A 83 -18.88 6.69 -6.99
N GLN A 84 -18.47 5.59 -7.63
CA GLN A 84 -17.37 5.60 -8.60
C GLN A 84 -17.73 6.42 -9.85
N GLN A 85 -18.95 6.31 -10.35
CA GLN A 85 -19.45 7.10 -11.48
C GLN A 85 -19.51 8.59 -11.14
N ALA A 86 -20.04 8.94 -9.96
CA ALA A 86 -20.09 10.33 -9.49
C ALA A 86 -18.68 10.96 -9.38
N LEU A 87 -17.68 10.21 -8.90
CA LEU A 87 -16.28 10.64 -8.89
C LEU A 87 -15.78 10.90 -10.32
N CYS A 88 -16.02 9.98 -11.25
CA CYS A 88 -15.61 10.14 -12.65
C CYS A 88 -16.28 11.35 -13.33
N GLU A 89 -17.54 11.62 -13.02
CA GLU A 89 -18.25 12.79 -13.50
C GLU A 89 -17.68 14.09 -12.94
N LEU A 90 -17.37 14.12 -11.64
CA LEU A 90 -16.72 15.26 -11.01
C LEU A 90 -15.34 15.55 -11.65
N ILE A 91 -14.53 14.52 -11.90
CA ILE A 91 -13.24 14.67 -12.59
C ILE A 91 -13.42 15.27 -13.98
N ARG A 92 -14.40 14.81 -14.76
CA ARG A 92 -14.68 15.33 -16.10
C ARG A 92 -15.22 16.76 -16.10
N SER A 93 -16.11 17.08 -15.17
CA SER A 93 -16.77 18.40 -15.09
C SER A 93 -15.92 19.49 -14.43
N SER A 94 -14.77 19.15 -13.85
CA SER A 94 -13.90 20.09 -13.15
C SER A 94 -12.50 20.17 -13.78
N PRO A 95 -12.34 20.68 -15.02
CA PRO A 95 -11.08 20.67 -15.75
C PRO A 95 -9.92 21.43 -15.09
N GLU A 96 -10.20 22.35 -14.19
CA GLU A 96 -9.20 23.16 -13.47
C GLU A 96 -8.66 22.49 -12.20
N ARG A 97 -9.23 21.33 -11.79
CA ARG A 97 -8.95 20.72 -10.49
C ARG A 97 -8.14 19.44 -10.61
N HIS A 98 -7.46 19.09 -9.53
CA HIS A 98 -6.66 17.88 -9.42
C HIS A 98 -7.27 16.92 -8.41
N PHE A 99 -7.04 15.64 -8.62
CA PHE A 99 -7.56 14.55 -7.79
C PHE A 99 -6.41 13.64 -7.34
N VAL A 100 -6.25 13.47 -6.04
CA VAL A 100 -5.27 12.55 -5.45
C VAL A 100 -6.04 11.42 -4.78
N LEU A 101 -5.91 10.22 -5.32
CA LEU A 101 -6.68 9.05 -4.93
C LEU A 101 -5.76 8.00 -4.32
N LEU A 102 -5.97 7.66 -3.05
CA LEU A 102 -5.17 6.67 -2.34
C LEU A 102 -5.96 5.37 -2.21
N SER A 103 -5.40 4.27 -2.68
CA SER A 103 -6.06 2.97 -2.67
C SER A 103 -5.09 1.86 -2.23
N ARG A 104 -5.63 0.81 -1.62
CA ARG A 104 -4.94 -0.46 -1.40
C ARG A 104 -5.17 -1.45 -2.54
N GLY A 105 -5.98 -1.08 -3.52
CA GLY A 105 -6.32 -1.87 -4.70
C GLY A 105 -5.98 -1.13 -5.99
N VAL A 106 -6.31 -1.77 -7.10
CA VAL A 106 -6.14 -1.20 -8.43
C VAL A 106 -7.16 -0.08 -8.72
N PRO A 107 -6.90 0.79 -9.70
CA PRO A 107 -7.86 1.81 -10.11
C PRO A 107 -9.19 1.17 -10.54
N PRO A 108 -10.34 1.74 -10.11
CA PRO A 108 -11.65 1.34 -10.62
C PRO A 108 -11.73 1.46 -12.15
N GLY A 109 -12.48 0.56 -12.80
CA GLY A 109 -12.60 0.52 -14.26
C GLY A 109 -13.06 1.84 -14.89
N CYS A 110 -13.90 2.62 -14.19
CA CYS A 110 -14.36 3.92 -14.66
C CYS A 110 -13.23 4.96 -14.79
N LEU A 111 -12.08 4.79 -14.12
CA LEU A 111 -10.91 5.65 -14.21
C LEU A 111 -9.96 5.26 -15.37
N THR A 112 -10.15 4.10 -15.98
CA THR A 112 -9.27 3.56 -17.03
C THR A 112 -9.10 4.52 -18.21
N ALA A 113 -10.16 5.25 -18.60
CA ALA A 113 -10.10 6.23 -19.68
C ALA A 113 -9.10 7.35 -19.38
N PHE A 114 -8.98 7.80 -18.14
CA PHE A 114 -8.00 8.83 -17.75
C PHE A 114 -6.56 8.31 -17.84
N GLN A 115 -6.34 7.01 -17.58
CA GLN A 115 -5.03 6.40 -17.73
C GLN A 115 -4.60 6.34 -19.20
N TYR A 116 -5.47 5.87 -20.09
CA TYR A 116 -5.14 5.76 -21.51
C TYR A 116 -5.01 7.12 -22.21
N THR A 117 -5.67 8.16 -21.71
CA THR A 117 -5.52 9.53 -22.25
C THR A 117 -4.32 10.29 -21.65
N GLY A 118 -3.54 9.66 -20.78
CA GLY A 118 -2.40 10.30 -20.13
C GLY A 118 -2.76 11.32 -19.04
N LEU A 119 -4.05 11.42 -18.67
CA LEU A 119 -4.53 12.33 -17.63
C LEU A 119 -4.41 11.74 -16.21
N MET A 120 -4.15 10.43 -16.09
CA MET A 120 -3.92 9.77 -14.80
C MET A 120 -2.50 9.22 -14.71
N THR A 121 -1.82 9.59 -13.63
CA THR A 121 -0.55 9.00 -13.21
C THR A 121 -0.83 8.00 -12.10
N VAL A 122 -0.38 6.75 -12.25
CA VAL A 122 -0.49 5.72 -11.22
C VAL A 122 0.87 5.52 -10.56
N LEU A 123 0.95 5.69 -9.24
CA LEU A 123 2.10 5.29 -8.42
C LEU A 123 1.81 3.92 -7.80
N GLU A 124 2.59 2.94 -8.18
CA GLU A 124 2.44 1.56 -7.71
C GLU A 124 3.35 1.26 -6.50
N ALA A 125 3.18 0.11 -5.89
CA ALA A 125 3.99 -0.33 -4.75
C ALA A 125 5.50 -0.24 -5.03
N ASP A 126 5.94 -0.67 -6.22
CA ASP A 126 7.34 -0.69 -6.61
C ASP A 126 7.94 0.72 -6.74
N ASP A 127 7.14 1.73 -7.10
CA ASP A 127 7.56 3.15 -7.08
C ASP A 127 7.87 3.66 -5.66
N LEU A 128 7.25 3.05 -4.66
CA LEU A 128 7.30 3.48 -3.25
C LEU A 128 8.29 2.68 -2.41
N LEU A 129 8.82 1.56 -2.91
CA LEU A 129 9.87 0.81 -2.21
C LEU A 129 11.12 1.65 -2.04
N PHE A 130 11.71 1.62 -0.86
CA PHE A 130 12.96 2.32 -0.57
C PHE A 130 14.16 1.57 -1.14
N ASP A 131 15.07 2.30 -1.77
CA ASP A 131 16.39 1.83 -2.16
C ASP A 131 17.45 2.16 -1.08
N ALA A 132 18.72 1.86 -1.36
CA ALA A 132 19.82 2.08 -0.40
C ALA A 132 19.98 3.55 -0.02
N ASP A 133 19.78 4.46 -0.97
CA ASP A 133 19.89 5.89 -0.72
C ASP A 133 18.72 6.42 0.09
N ASP A 134 17.51 5.93 -0.15
CA ASP A 134 16.33 6.27 0.63
C ASP A 134 16.48 5.78 2.08
N VAL A 135 16.96 4.55 2.28
CA VAL A 135 17.25 3.99 3.62
C VAL A 135 18.29 4.86 4.33
N ARG A 136 19.39 5.19 3.65
CA ARG A 136 20.46 6.04 4.22
C ARG A 136 19.93 7.41 4.60
N ARG A 137 19.12 8.03 3.74
CA ARG A 137 18.50 9.35 4.02
C ARG A 137 17.55 9.26 5.22
N LEU A 138 16.73 8.22 5.30
CA LEU A 138 15.81 8.05 6.43
C LEU A 138 16.57 7.84 7.74
N LEU A 139 17.57 6.99 7.78
CA LEU A 139 18.39 6.76 8.98
C LEU A 139 19.04 8.07 9.48
N ARG A 140 19.57 8.90 8.57
CA ARG A 140 20.12 10.22 8.93
C ARG A 140 19.09 11.15 9.55
N LEU A 141 17.84 11.12 9.09
CA LEU A 141 16.74 11.89 9.73
C LEU A 141 16.49 11.46 11.18
N TYR A 142 16.81 10.21 11.54
CA TYR A 142 16.78 9.70 12.91
C TYR A 142 18.12 9.84 13.65
N GLY A 143 19.10 10.53 13.07
CA GLY A 143 20.43 10.72 13.66
C GLY A 143 21.30 9.47 13.64
N VAL A 144 20.98 8.49 12.79
CA VAL A 144 21.72 7.23 12.67
C VAL A 144 22.59 7.27 11.41
N GLU A 145 23.91 7.13 11.60
CA GLU A 145 24.86 6.86 10.52
C GLU A 145 25.09 5.34 10.46
N ALA A 146 24.77 4.73 9.32
CA ALA A 146 24.88 3.31 9.10
C ALA A 146 25.91 3.00 8.01
N ALA A 147 26.68 1.93 8.21
CA ALA A 147 27.57 1.41 7.18
C ALA A 147 26.77 0.78 6.03
N ASP A 148 27.38 0.69 4.83
CA ASP A 148 26.72 0.10 3.66
C ASP A 148 26.25 -1.33 3.93
N SER A 149 27.03 -2.15 4.67
CA SER A 149 26.63 -3.50 5.06
C SER A 149 25.39 -3.55 5.97
N GLU A 150 25.17 -2.53 6.79
CA GLU A 150 23.95 -2.43 7.62
C GLU A 150 22.74 -2.03 6.75
N ILE A 151 22.95 -1.12 5.79
CA ILE A 151 21.90 -0.73 4.81
C ILE A 151 21.49 -1.93 3.96
N ASP A 152 22.46 -2.70 3.45
CA ASP A 152 22.19 -3.95 2.70
C ASP A 152 21.43 -4.96 3.54
N GLY A 153 21.79 -5.10 4.82
CA GLY A 153 21.08 -5.94 5.77
C GLY A 153 19.62 -5.50 5.97
N ILE A 154 19.38 -4.19 6.13
CA ILE A 154 18.03 -3.63 6.26
C ILE A 154 17.20 -3.90 4.99
N LEU A 155 17.78 -3.67 3.80
CA LEU A 155 17.12 -3.91 2.53
C LEU A 155 16.82 -5.39 2.31
N LYS A 156 17.73 -6.28 2.64
CA LYS A 156 17.53 -7.74 2.54
C LYS A 156 16.36 -8.21 3.37
N GLU A 157 16.15 -7.64 4.54
CA GLU A 157 15.08 -8.03 5.46
C GLU A 157 13.76 -7.35 5.16
N SER A 158 13.79 -6.04 4.84
CA SER A 158 12.59 -5.25 4.58
C SER A 158 12.11 -5.34 3.13
N VAL A 159 12.97 -5.78 2.21
CA VAL A 159 12.74 -5.68 0.74
C VAL A 159 12.35 -4.24 0.34
N GLY A 160 12.89 -3.26 1.04
CA GLY A 160 12.58 -1.83 0.83
C GLY A 160 11.20 -1.38 1.32
N TYR A 161 10.46 -2.23 2.06
CA TYR A 161 9.14 -1.89 2.58
C TYR A 161 9.16 -0.68 3.50
N PRO A 162 8.51 0.45 3.16
CA PRO A 162 8.67 1.71 3.86
C PRO A 162 8.38 1.66 5.35
N LEU A 163 7.31 0.97 5.78
CA LEU A 163 7.00 0.81 7.20
C LEU A 163 8.08 0.01 7.94
N GLY A 164 8.57 -1.07 7.35
CA GLY A 164 9.63 -1.90 7.94
C GLY A 164 10.92 -1.09 8.14
N VAL A 165 11.31 -0.32 7.11
CA VAL A 165 12.48 0.58 7.19
C VAL A 165 12.27 1.69 8.23
N ALA A 166 11.07 2.30 8.28
CA ALA A 166 10.76 3.34 9.26
C ALA A 166 10.77 2.84 10.71
N ILE A 167 10.23 1.63 10.96
CA ILE A 167 10.30 1.00 12.27
C ILE A 167 11.77 0.70 12.63
N THR A 168 12.56 0.19 11.67
CA THR A 168 13.99 -0.06 11.88
C THR A 168 14.71 1.23 12.27
N ALA A 169 14.54 2.31 11.50
CA ALA A 169 15.16 3.60 11.79
C ALA A 169 14.79 4.14 13.17
N ARG A 170 13.52 3.99 13.57
CA ARG A 170 13.03 4.40 14.89
C ARG A 170 13.61 3.55 16.03
N CYS A 171 13.85 2.27 15.79
CA CYS A 171 14.40 1.35 16.79
C CYS A 171 15.93 1.40 16.92
N MET A 172 16.62 1.87 15.88
CA MET A 172 18.07 2.09 15.94
C MET A 172 18.43 3.27 16.84
N SER A 173 19.61 3.22 17.41
CA SER A 173 20.14 4.32 18.24
C SER A 173 21.49 4.75 17.69
N PRO A 174 21.81 6.05 17.71
CA PRO A 174 23.10 6.55 17.24
C PRO A 174 24.26 5.82 17.93
N GLY A 175 25.23 5.36 17.13
CA GLY A 175 26.45 4.70 17.60
C GLY A 175 26.26 3.27 18.16
N LYS A 176 25.05 2.69 18.06
CA LYS A 176 24.83 1.28 18.45
C LYS A 176 24.66 0.40 17.22
N PRO A 177 25.32 -0.76 17.16
CA PRO A 177 25.19 -1.68 16.06
C PRO A 177 23.79 -2.27 16.00
N ARG A 178 23.37 -2.66 14.81
CA ARG A 178 22.14 -3.40 14.59
C ARG A 178 22.30 -4.84 15.08
N THR A 179 21.47 -5.26 16.05
CA THR A 179 21.55 -6.59 16.67
C THR A 179 20.41 -7.50 16.18
N PRO A 180 20.57 -8.84 16.30
CA PRO A 180 19.48 -9.79 16.00
C PRO A 180 18.19 -9.54 16.79
N GLU A 181 18.31 -9.09 18.04
CA GLU A 181 17.17 -8.77 18.91
C GLU A 181 16.40 -7.57 18.39
N LEU A 182 17.11 -6.55 17.88
CA LEU A 182 16.50 -5.39 17.22
C LEU A 182 15.71 -5.84 15.98
N VAL A 183 16.33 -6.69 15.16
CA VAL A 183 15.68 -7.25 13.94
C VAL A 183 14.40 -8.01 14.32
N ALA A 184 14.47 -8.91 15.30
CA ALA A 184 13.32 -9.66 15.78
C ALA A 184 12.21 -8.76 16.34
N ARG A 185 12.58 -7.64 16.97
CA ARG A 185 11.62 -6.63 17.44
C ARG A 185 10.93 -5.94 16.28
N VAL A 186 11.68 -5.53 15.25
CA VAL A 186 11.13 -4.89 14.04
C VAL A 186 10.11 -5.81 13.35
N PHE A 187 10.46 -7.09 13.16
CA PHE A 187 9.53 -8.06 12.57
C PHE A 187 8.25 -8.19 13.39
N ARG A 188 8.32 -8.27 14.71
CA ARG A 188 7.13 -8.31 15.56
C ARG A 188 6.25 -7.09 15.42
N GLU A 189 6.82 -5.88 15.36
CA GLU A 189 6.05 -4.65 15.17
C GLU A 189 5.39 -4.60 13.78
N VAL A 190 6.09 -5.03 12.73
CA VAL A 190 5.53 -5.12 11.37
C VAL A 190 4.40 -6.15 11.32
N PHE A 191 4.57 -7.32 11.92
CA PHE A 191 3.56 -8.38 11.93
C PHE A 191 2.32 -7.99 12.75
N LEU A 192 2.50 -7.34 13.90
CA LEU A 192 1.39 -6.78 14.66
C LEU A 192 0.60 -5.75 13.84
N TYR A 193 1.29 -4.95 13.04
CA TYR A 193 0.64 -4.03 12.13
C TYR A 193 -0.16 -4.77 11.04
N PHE A 194 0.39 -5.81 10.41
CA PHE A 194 -0.36 -6.63 9.43
C PHE A 194 -1.56 -7.31 10.05
N GLU A 195 -1.40 -7.87 11.24
CA GLU A 195 -2.49 -8.50 11.98
C GLU A 195 -3.64 -7.52 12.19
N THR A 196 -3.36 -6.33 12.73
CA THR A 196 -4.39 -5.36 13.14
C THR A 196 -4.95 -4.55 11.97
N ALA A 197 -4.10 -4.11 11.05
CA ALA A 197 -4.49 -3.21 9.96
C ALA A 197 -5.09 -3.94 8.74
N ILE A 198 -4.83 -5.26 8.59
CA ILE A 198 -5.19 -6.04 7.41
C ILE A 198 -5.92 -7.32 7.80
N TYR A 199 -5.21 -8.27 8.42
CA TYR A 199 -5.66 -9.65 8.58
C TYR A 199 -6.94 -9.76 9.40
N ARG A 200 -7.05 -9.05 10.52
CA ARG A 200 -8.26 -9.04 11.36
C ARG A 200 -9.47 -8.38 10.71
N ARG A 201 -9.31 -7.66 9.61
CA ARG A 201 -10.42 -7.07 8.85
C ARG A 201 -11.06 -8.05 7.87
N PHE A 202 -10.39 -9.15 7.57
CA PHE A 202 -10.98 -10.22 6.78
C PHE A 202 -11.89 -11.09 7.65
N ASP A 203 -12.94 -11.64 7.05
CA ASP A 203 -13.77 -12.65 7.67
C ASP A 203 -12.98 -13.98 7.88
N LEU A 204 -13.48 -14.85 8.74
CA LEU A 204 -12.82 -16.12 9.05
C LEU A 204 -12.57 -17.00 7.82
N PRO A 205 -13.53 -17.15 6.87
CA PRO A 205 -13.28 -17.92 5.65
C PRO A 205 -12.12 -17.37 4.79
N VAL A 206 -11.99 -16.04 4.68
CA VAL A 206 -10.87 -15.43 3.94
C VAL A 206 -9.55 -15.62 4.69
N ARG A 207 -9.53 -15.46 6.02
CA ARG A 207 -8.32 -15.70 6.83
C ARG A 207 -7.81 -17.12 6.65
N ARG A 208 -8.70 -18.11 6.77
CA ARG A 208 -8.36 -19.51 6.58
C ARG A 208 -7.81 -19.78 5.18
N PHE A 209 -8.47 -19.27 4.14
CA PHE A 209 -8.01 -19.37 2.75
C PHE A 209 -6.59 -18.81 2.57
N LEU A 210 -6.28 -17.66 3.18
CA LEU A 210 -4.96 -17.05 3.12
C LEU A 210 -3.89 -17.89 3.82
N LEU A 211 -4.20 -18.48 5.00
CA LEU A 211 -3.26 -19.33 5.73
C LEU A 211 -2.97 -20.62 4.99
N GLU A 212 -3.97 -21.26 4.40
CA GLU A 212 -3.82 -22.50 3.62
C GLU A 212 -2.91 -22.32 2.40
N LEU A 213 -2.89 -21.11 1.81
CA LEU A 213 -2.04 -20.79 0.66
C LEU A 213 -0.67 -20.20 1.06
N ALA A 214 -0.47 -19.79 2.29
CA ALA A 214 0.77 -19.17 2.76
C ALA A 214 2.05 -20.00 2.57
N PRO A 215 2.04 -21.36 2.65
CA PRO A 215 3.24 -22.19 2.43
C PRO A 215 3.81 -22.06 1.02
N PHE A 216 2.99 -21.76 0.02
CA PHE A 216 3.38 -21.76 -1.38
C PHE A 216 3.98 -20.41 -1.81
N GLU A 217 5.02 -20.46 -2.65
CA GLU A 217 5.63 -19.25 -3.22
C GLU A 217 4.77 -18.66 -4.33
N SER A 218 4.23 -19.57 -5.13
CA SER A 218 3.29 -19.29 -6.20
C SER A 218 2.26 -20.40 -6.25
N PHE A 219 1.08 -20.10 -6.74
CA PHE A 219 0.00 -21.05 -6.92
C PHE A 219 -0.93 -20.56 -8.03
N ASP A 220 -1.54 -21.48 -8.74
CA ASP A 220 -2.60 -21.22 -9.71
C ASP A 220 -4.00 -21.40 -9.07
N LEU A 221 -5.04 -21.14 -9.85
CA LEU A 221 -6.42 -21.27 -9.39
C LEU A 221 -6.79 -22.71 -9.02
N GLU A 222 -6.25 -23.71 -9.76
CA GLU A 222 -6.54 -25.12 -9.53
C GLU A 222 -5.95 -25.56 -8.19
N MET A 223 -4.69 -25.20 -7.95
CA MET A 223 -4.00 -25.44 -6.69
C MET A 223 -4.70 -24.74 -5.53
N ALA A 224 -5.14 -23.49 -5.70
CA ALA A 224 -5.88 -22.77 -4.67
C ALA A 224 -7.19 -23.48 -4.29
N ARG A 225 -7.94 -23.99 -5.28
CA ARG A 225 -9.15 -24.79 -5.05
C ARG A 225 -8.87 -26.10 -4.33
N MET A 226 -7.82 -26.79 -4.75
CA MET A 226 -7.46 -28.10 -4.19
C MET A 226 -7.00 -27.98 -2.73
N VAL A 227 -6.17 -27.00 -2.43
CA VAL A 227 -5.59 -26.79 -1.10
C VAL A 227 -6.62 -26.27 -0.12
N SER A 228 -7.44 -25.27 -0.52
CA SER A 228 -8.42 -24.66 0.37
C SER A 228 -9.75 -25.44 0.43
N GLY A 229 -10.02 -26.32 -0.53
CA GLY A 229 -11.32 -26.94 -0.67
C GLY A 229 -12.47 -25.95 -0.91
N ASP A 230 -12.17 -24.69 -1.22
CA ASP A 230 -13.17 -23.64 -1.40
C ASP A 230 -13.63 -23.57 -2.87
N PRO A 231 -14.89 -23.91 -3.19
CA PRO A 231 -15.40 -23.81 -4.55
C PRO A 231 -15.40 -22.36 -5.10
N ARG A 232 -15.38 -21.36 -4.22
CA ARG A 232 -15.33 -19.94 -4.58
C ARG A 232 -13.92 -19.34 -4.54
N ALA A 233 -12.88 -20.18 -4.60
CA ALA A 233 -11.48 -19.72 -4.59
C ALA A 233 -11.20 -18.65 -5.67
N GLY A 234 -11.77 -18.80 -6.89
CA GLY A 234 -11.63 -17.82 -7.97
C GLY A 234 -12.21 -16.46 -7.62
N GLU A 235 -13.42 -16.41 -7.06
CA GLU A 235 -14.06 -15.17 -6.63
C GLU A 235 -13.25 -14.47 -5.53
N ARG A 236 -12.69 -15.25 -4.59
CA ARG A 236 -11.82 -14.70 -3.52
C ARG A 236 -10.52 -14.15 -4.05
N LEU A 237 -9.87 -14.86 -4.97
CA LEU A 237 -8.64 -14.39 -5.60
C LEU A 237 -8.88 -13.12 -6.40
N ASP A 238 -9.95 -13.06 -7.20
CA ASP A 238 -10.35 -11.87 -7.93
C ASP A 238 -10.62 -10.68 -7.00
N TRP A 239 -11.31 -10.93 -5.88
CA TRP A 239 -11.56 -9.90 -4.88
C TRP A 239 -10.25 -9.41 -4.24
N LEU A 240 -9.35 -10.33 -3.84
CA LEU A 240 -8.05 -9.99 -3.27
C LEU A 240 -7.20 -9.16 -4.24
N LEU A 241 -7.17 -9.51 -5.53
CA LEU A 241 -6.45 -8.74 -6.55
C LEU A 241 -7.00 -7.33 -6.73
N ARG A 242 -8.33 -7.16 -6.68
CA ARG A 242 -8.97 -5.85 -6.89
C ARG A 242 -8.85 -4.91 -5.70
N TYR A 243 -9.00 -5.43 -4.49
CA TYR A 243 -9.16 -4.62 -3.28
C TYR A 243 -7.96 -4.65 -2.34
N THR A 244 -6.95 -5.48 -2.65
CA THR A 244 -5.70 -5.53 -1.92
C THR A 244 -4.54 -5.64 -2.89
N THR A 245 -3.46 -4.96 -2.70
CA THR A 245 -2.24 -5.19 -3.50
C THR A 245 -1.30 -6.18 -2.81
N MET A 246 -1.84 -7.02 -1.90
CA MET A 246 -1.09 -8.08 -1.21
C MET A 246 -0.92 -9.33 -2.06
N LEU A 247 -1.71 -9.48 -3.12
CA LEU A 247 -1.67 -10.56 -4.09
C LEU A 247 -1.37 -9.99 -5.47
N ARG A 248 -0.51 -10.64 -6.22
CA ARG A 248 -0.18 -10.31 -7.62
C ARG A 248 -0.48 -11.52 -8.49
N TYR A 249 -0.80 -11.27 -9.74
CA TYR A 249 -0.98 -12.27 -10.77
C TYR A 249 0.01 -12.02 -11.90
N ASP A 250 0.77 -13.02 -12.30
CA ASP A 250 1.82 -12.91 -13.29
C ASP A 250 1.43 -13.45 -14.68
N ASP A 251 2.32 -13.27 -15.65
CA ASP A 251 2.13 -13.74 -17.03
C ASP A 251 2.14 -15.29 -17.14
N CYS A 252 2.62 -15.99 -16.11
CA CYS A 252 2.61 -17.44 -16.01
C CYS A 252 1.29 -17.98 -15.45
N GLN A 253 0.28 -17.13 -15.28
CA GLN A 253 -1.02 -17.47 -14.69
C GLN A 253 -0.91 -17.93 -13.23
N CYS A 254 0.10 -17.46 -12.50
CA CYS A 254 0.32 -17.75 -11.10
C CYS A 254 0.03 -16.53 -10.19
N PHE A 255 -0.47 -16.84 -9.03
CA PHE A 255 -0.67 -15.87 -7.95
C PHE A 255 0.52 -15.90 -7.00
N HIS A 256 0.92 -14.71 -6.54
CA HIS A 256 2.01 -14.54 -5.58
C HIS A 256 1.57 -13.59 -4.49
N PHE A 257 1.71 -13.99 -3.24
CA PHE A 257 1.62 -13.02 -2.15
C PHE A 257 2.84 -12.10 -2.17
N TRP A 258 2.64 -10.84 -1.84
CA TRP A 258 3.76 -9.97 -1.52
C TRP A 258 4.58 -10.60 -0.37
N SER A 259 5.92 -10.65 -0.53
CA SER A 259 6.83 -11.46 0.31
C SER A 259 6.70 -11.14 1.81
N GLY A 260 6.57 -9.86 2.18
CA GLY A 260 6.39 -9.44 3.57
C GLY A 260 5.08 -9.93 4.17
N PHE A 261 3.99 -9.88 3.39
CA PHE A 261 2.69 -10.39 3.85
C PHE A 261 2.66 -11.92 3.93
N ARG A 262 3.29 -12.61 2.97
CA ARG A 262 3.46 -14.08 3.03
C ARG A 262 4.23 -14.51 4.28
N ALA A 263 5.32 -13.80 4.61
CA ALA A 263 6.10 -14.09 5.83
C ALA A 263 5.24 -13.92 7.09
N PHE A 264 4.38 -12.90 7.14
CA PHE A 264 3.40 -12.72 8.21
C PHE A 264 2.39 -13.88 8.26
N LEU A 265 1.80 -14.27 7.12
CA LEU A 265 0.82 -15.37 7.07
C LEU A 265 1.42 -16.70 7.56
N ARG A 266 2.67 -16.99 7.20
CA ARG A 266 3.37 -18.18 7.71
C ARG A 266 3.61 -18.12 9.21
N TRP A 267 4.01 -16.96 9.72
CA TRP A 267 4.16 -16.75 11.16
C TRP A 267 2.82 -16.92 11.92
N GLU A 268 1.74 -16.42 11.37
CA GLU A 268 0.39 -16.57 11.94
C GLU A 268 -0.08 -18.02 11.88
N MET A 269 0.17 -18.72 10.79
CA MET A 269 -0.09 -20.14 10.65
C MET A 269 0.63 -20.96 11.72
N ASP A 270 1.93 -20.73 11.93
CA ASP A 270 2.72 -21.42 12.95
C ASP A 270 2.16 -21.16 14.36
N ARG A 271 1.64 -19.97 14.62
CA ARG A 271 1.02 -19.60 15.90
C ARG A 271 -0.30 -20.33 16.13
N GLU A 272 -1.20 -20.33 15.15
CA GLU A 272 -2.49 -21.04 15.26
C GLU A 272 -2.29 -22.55 15.47
N TYR A 273 -1.41 -23.20 14.68
CA TYR A 273 -1.13 -24.63 14.85
C TYR A 273 -0.40 -24.99 16.15
N THR A 274 0.24 -24.03 16.83
CA THR A 274 0.88 -24.25 18.11
C THR A 274 -0.11 -24.13 19.27
N GLU A 275 -1.13 -23.28 19.13
CA GLU A 275 -2.18 -23.10 20.16
C GLU A 275 -3.23 -24.23 20.15
N GLU A 276 -3.36 -25.00 19.04
CA GLU A 276 -4.24 -26.17 18.96
C GLU A 276 -3.66 -27.48 19.54
N LYS A 277 -2.40 -27.47 20.02
CA LYS A 277 -1.74 -28.60 20.69
C LYS A 277 -1.68 -28.40 22.21
#